data_a928e1b2f05939c429366f19b4d44be7
#
_entry.id   a928e1b2f05939c429366f19b4d44be7
#
_cell.length_a   1.000
_cell.length_b   1.000
_cell.length_c   1.000
_cell.angle_alpha   90.00
_cell.angle_beta   90.00
_cell.angle_gamma   90.00
#
_symmetry.space_group_name_H-M   'P 1'
#
loop_
_entity.id
_entity.type
_entity.pdbx_description
1 polymer ?
#
loop_
_entity_poly.entity_id
_entity_poly.type
_entity_poly.pdbx_seq_one_letter_code
_entity_poly.pdbx_strand_id
1 'polypeptide(L)'
;MRKCLGVALSLFGFTATAEPLTYIRSMPLISDLPTFGGLSAIEMQNPGIRAMVLSDRGAAFTITLDRTAQSYVIAAAQQPQPHRDSEGLAQSDKHMFFSYEGPAEVWRADKTRLPRHPDFADYPPNGSLEALAATPDGTLYALPEQSGGRRQPFPIYRFFQGGWQIIGLLPRHGPFLPAGADIGPEGRLYILERAFFLLGFRSRIRRINLENPNAEAETLLTTGPRVHDNLEGLAVWQSHSGATCLTLVSDNNFLAIQRTEMVEYALTETLAGGARYD
;
A
#
# COMPACT_ATOMS: atom_id res chain seq x y z
N MET A 1 0.68 70.41 -13.57
CA MET A 1 1.08 69.09 -14.10
C MET A 1 0.94 68.03 -13.00
N ARG A 2 -0.13 67.26 -13.04
CA ARG A 2 -0.38 66.16 -12.08
C ARG A 2 0.08 64.85 -12.74
N LYS A 3 1.07 64.18 -12.15
CA LYS A 3 1.53 62.86 -12.58
C LYS A 3 0.61 61.80 -11.96
N CYS A 4 -0.13 61.10 -12.80
CA CYS A 4 -0.84 59.90 -12.39
C CYS A 4 0.14 58.72 -12.31
N LEU A 5 0.31 58.15 -11.13
CA LEU A 5 1.07 56.94 -10.90
C LEU A 5 0.10 55.74 -11.10
N GLY A 6 0.25 55.02 -12.19
CA GLY A 6 -0.50 53.80 -12.45
C GLY A 6 0.12 52.64 -11.66
N VAL A 7 -0.62 52.06 -10.74
CA VAL A 7 -0.26 50.80 -10.04
C VAL A 7 -0.69 49.64 -10.93
N ALA A 8 0.27 48.92 -11.49
CA ALA A 8 0.01 47.68 -12.18
C ALA A 8 -0.18 46.56 -11.14
N LEU A 9 -1.41 46.05 -11.01
CA LEU A 9 -1.75 44.92 -10.16
C LEU A 9 -1.44 43.63 -10.97
N SER A 10 -0.30 43.01 -10.70
CA SER A 10 0.03 41.67 -11.24
C SER A 10 -0.78 40.61 -10.52
N LEU A 11 -1.79 40.09 -11.20
CA LEU A 11 -2.53 38.90 -10.78
C LEU A 11 -1.58 37.68 -10.93
N PHE A 12 -1.00 37.22 -9.85
CA PHE A 12 -0.41 35.90 -9.79
C PHE A 12 -1.56 34.85 -9.83
N GLY A 13 -1.78 34.29 -10.99
CA GLY A 13 -2.65 33.12 -11.14
C GLY A 13 -2.02 31.93 -10.43
N PHE A 14 -2.56 31.55 -9.28
CA PHE A 14 -2.30 30.23 -8.71
C PHE A 14 -2.96 29.21 -9.64
N THR A 15 -2.18 28.52 -10.43
CA THR A 15 -2.62 27.27 -11.05
C THR A 15 -2.69 26.25 -9.94
N ALA A 16 -3.89 25.94 -9.45
CA ALA A 16 -4.10 24.79 -8.60
C ALA A 16 -3.71 23.54 -9.44
N THR A 17 -2.58 22.93 -9.12
CA THR A 17 -2.25 21.60 -9.66
C THR A 17 -3.27 20.64 -9.08
N ALA A 18 -3.96 19.88 -9.95
CA ALA A 18 -4.86 18.82 -9.49
C ALA A 18 -4.09 17.85 -8.59
N GLU A 19 -4.71 17.41 -7.49
CA GLU A 19 -4.09 16.39 -6.65
C GLU A 19 -3.85 15.11 -7.47
N PRO A 20 -2.70 14.43 -7.29
CA PRO A 20 -2.36 13.24 -8.08
C PRO A 20 -3.35 12.09 -7.90
N LEU A 21 -4.01 11.99 -6.73
CA LEU A 21 -5.04 11.01 -6.42
C LEU A 21 -6.39 11.66 -6.16
N THR A 22 -7.42 11.15 -6.83
CA THR A 22 -8.82 11.48 -6.56
C THR A 22 -9.40 10.47 -5.57
N TYR A 23 -9.93 10.95 -4.43
CA TYR A 23 -10.67 10.12 -3.49
C TYR A 23 -11.98 9.63 -4.14
N ILE A 24 -12.25 8.33 -4.03
CA ILE A 24 -13.45 7.70 -4.56
C ILE A 24 -14.45 7.44 -3.43
N ARG A 25 -14.05 6.63 -2.46
CA ARG A 25 -14.91 6.28 -1.32
C ARG A 25 -14.15 5.62 -0.17
N SER A 26 -14.82 5.52 0.96
CA SER A 26 -14.45 4.66 2.09
C SER A 26 -15.68 3.87 2.53
N MET A 27 -15.50 2.61 2.88
CA MET A 27 -16.55 1.76 3.43
C MET A 27 -16.03 1.00 4.66
N PRO A 28 -16.81 0.93 5.74
CA PRO A 28 -16.49 0.05 6.85
C PRO A 28 -16.62 -1.41 6.41
N LEU A 29 -15.67 -2.25 6.83
CA LEU A 29 -15.73 -3.69 6.66
C LEU A 29 -16.16 -4.33 7.97
N ILE A 30 -17.28 -5.05 7.94
CA ILE A 30 -17.86 -5.72 9.11
C ILE A 30 -18.08 -7.19 8.75
N SER A 31 -17.71 -8.09 9.65
CA SER A 31 -17.91 -9.53 9.47
C SER A 31 -18.18 -10.20 10.81
N ASP A 32 -19.04 -11.23 10.79
CA ASP A 32 -19.30 -12.09 11.96
C ASP A 32 -18.22 -13.19 12.12
N LEU A 33 -17.22 -13.23 11.24
CA LEU A 33 -16.09 -14.16 11.38
C LEU A 33 -15.23 -13.75 12.59
N PRO A 34 -15.02 -14.63 13.59
CA PRO A 34 -14.38 -14.26 14.87
C PRO A 34 -12.96 -13.75 14.75
N THR A 35 -12.27 -14.09 13.64
CA THR A 35 -10.89 -13.73 13.38
C THR A 35 -10.77 -12.54 12.42
N PHE A 36 -11.89 -11.92 12.00
CA PHE A 36 -11.86 -10.80 11.06
C PHE A 36 -11.47 -9.50 11.77
N GLY A 37 -10.46 -8.83 11.25
CA GLY A 37 -9.86 -7.60 11.78
C GLY A 37 -8.34 -7.66 11.68
N GLY A 38 -7.65 -6.62 12.15
CA GLY A 38 -6.19 -6.57 12.08
C GLY A 38 -5.67 -6.70 10.65
N LEU A 39 -6.27 -5.96 9.68
CA LEU A 39 -5.94 -6.15 8.27
C LEU A 39 -4.62 -5.45 7.93
N SER A 40 -3.58 -6.23 7.69
CA SER A 40 -2.22 -5.79 7.36
C SER A 40 -1.94 -5.71 5.85
N ALA A 41 -2.60 -6.51 5.02
CA ALA A 41 -2.34 -6.52 3.58
C ALA A 41 -3.60 -6.76 2.74
N ILE A 42 -3.53 -6.34 1.47
CA ILE A 42 -4.58 -6.57 0.46
C ILE A 42 -3.96 -6.79 -0.91
N GLU A 43 -4.56 -7.69 -1.69
CA GLU A 43 -4.31 -7.90 -3.12
C GLU A 43 -5.61 -7.97 -3.91
N MET A 44 -5.68 -7.24 -5.02
CA MET A 44 -6.84 -7.26 -5.89
C MET A 44 -6.71 -8.37 -6.93
N GLN A 45 -7.40 -9.49 -6.69
CA GLN A 45 -7.33 -10.70 -7.53
C GLN A 45 -8.12 -10.60 -8.84
N ASN A 46 -9.24 -9.90 -8.80
CA ASN A 46 -10.06 -9.62 -9.97
C ASN A 46 -10.36 -8.13 -9.93
N PRO A 47 -9.91 -7.35 -10.93
CA PRO A 47 -9.95 -5.89 -10.88
C PRO A 47 -11.31 -5.37 -10.41
N GLY A 48 -11.29 -4.66 -9.29
CA GLY A 48 -12.45 -4.03 -8.69
C GLY A 48 -13.51 -4.97 -8.06
N ILE A 49 -13.41 -6.30 -8.21
CA ILE A 49 -14.48 -7.24 -7.81
C ILE A 49 -14.07 -8.11 -6.62
N ARG A 50 -12.86 -8.63 -6.63
CA ARG A 50 -12.43 -9.57 -5.60
C ARG A 50 -11.04 -9.21 -5.08
N ALA A 51 -10.93 -9.18 -3.77
CA ALA A 51 -9.66 -9.00 -3.08
C ALA A 51 -9.38 -10.15 -2.12
N MET A 52 -8.11 -10.43 -1.88
CA MET A 52 -7.64 -11.19 -0.73
C MET A 52 -7.04 -10.21 0.27
N VAL A 53 -7.32 -10.42 1.56
CA VAL A 53 -6.75 -9.63 2.66
C VAL A 53 -6.16 -10.56 3.71
N LEU A 54 -5.11 -10.08 4.39
CA LEU A 54 -4.49 -10.76 5.51
C LEU A 54 -4.78 -10.02 6.81
N SER A 55 -4.77 -10.76 7.90
CA SER A 55 -4.77 -10.25 9.26
C SER A 55 -3.40 -10.52 9.90
N ASP A 56 -2.88 -9.56 10.65
CA ASP A 56 -1.68 -9.68 11.50
C ASP A 56 -1.71 -10.91 12.42
N ARG A 57 -2.91 -11.40 12.78
CA ARG A 57 -3.10 -12.61 13.58
C ARG A 57 -3.10 -13.93 12.78
N GLY A 58 -2.61 -13.88 11.56
CA GLY A 58 -2.45 -15.09 10.76
C GLY A 58 -3.76 -15.66 10.22
N ALA A 59 -4.76 -14.82 9.99
CA ALA A 59 -5.97 -15.18 9.25
C ALA A 59 -5.92 -14.57 7.84
N ALA A 60 -6.64 -15.17 6.91
CA ALA A 60 -6.81 -14.63 5.56
C ALA A 60 -8.29 -14.65 5.18
N PHE A 61 -8.68 -13.69 4.35
CA PHE A 61 -10.07 -13.57 3.90
C PHE A 61 -10.11 -13.18 2.42
N THR A 62 -11.22 -13.53 1.77
CA THR A 62 -11.58 -12.96 0.48
C THR A 62 -12.73 -11.99 0.68
N ILE A 63 -12.65 -10.85 0.00
CA ILE A 63 -13.72 -9.86 -0.07
C ILE A 63 -14.21 -9.83 -1.50
N THR A 64 -15.48 -10.14 -1.71
CA THR A 64 -16.14 -10.01 -3.02
C THR A 64 -17.02 -8.78 -2.99
N LEU A 65 -16.77 -7.83 -3.89
CA LEU A 65 -17.44 -6.55 -3.98
C LEU A 65 -18.53 -6.58 -5.05
N ASP A 66 -19.73 -6.14 -4.71
CA ASP A 66 -20.75 -5.74 -5.67
C ASP A 66 -20.73 -4.21 -5.80
N ARG A 67 -20.13 -3.72 -6.87
CA ARG A 67 -19.96 -2.30 -7.11
C ARG A 67 -21.28 -1.59 -7.39
N THR A 68 -22.25 -2.30 -7.97
CA THR A 68 -23.56 -1.76 -8.29
C THR A 68 -24.43 -1.62 -7.04
N ALA A 69 -24.48 -2.67 -6.23
CA ALA A 69 -25.23 -2.68 -4.97
C ALA A 69 -24.49 -1.98 -3.82
N GLN A 70 -23.22 -1.59 -4.03
CA GLN A 70 -22.32 -1.04 -3.01
C GLN A 70 -22.26 -1.93 -1.75
N SER A 71 -22.20 -3.24 -1.97
CA SER A 71 -22.17 -4.27 -0.93
C SER A 71 -20.95 -5.18 -1.09
N TYR A 72 -20.70 -6.00 -0.09
CA TYR A 72 -19.59 -6.96 -0.11
C TYR A 72 -19.94 -8.23 0.65
N VAL A 73 -19.22 -9.30 0.32
CA VAL A 73 -19.23 -10.58 1.06
C VAL A 73 -17.81 -10.90 1.50
N ILE A 74 -17.64 -11.25 2.77
CA ILE A 74 -16.37 -11.65 3.35
C ILE A 74 -16.42 -13.14 3.65
N ALA A 75 -15.41 -13.89 3.19
CA ALA A 75 -15.27 -15.32 3.44
C ALA A 75 -13.84 -15.63 3.91
N ALA A 76 -13.69 -16.63 4.80
CA ALA A 76 -12.38 -17.09 5.21
C ALA A 76 -11.60 -17.67 4.01
N ALA A 77 -10.30 -17.43 3.99
CA ALA A 77 -9.35 -17.93 3.01
C ALA A 77 -8.17 -18.62 3.70
N GLN A 78 -7.31 -19.29 2.93
CA GLN A 78 -6.14 -19.98 3.45
C GLN A 78 -4.87 -19.20 3.12
N GLN A 79 -3.88 -19.27 4.01
CA GLN A 79 -2.52 -18.82 3.82
C GLN A 79 -1.52 -19.94 4.19
N PRO A 80 -0.24 -19.87 3.72
CA PRO A 80 0.72 -20.98 3.90
C PRO A 80 1.13 -21.22 5.36
N GLN A 81 1.14 -20.17 6.20
CA GLN A 81 1.56 -20.24 7.61
C GLN A 81 0.47 -19.63 8.52
N PRO A 82 -0.65 -20.31 8.75
CA PRO A 82 -1.70 -19.80 9.63
C PRO A 82 -1.15 -19.62 11.07
N HIS A 83 -1.68 -18.63 11.78
CA HIS A 83 -1.29 -18.23 13.14
C HIS A 83 0.09 -17.56 13.26
N ARG A 84 0.76 -17.26 12.14
CA ARG A 84 1.93 -16.38 12.14
C ARG A 84 1.49 -14.96 11.82
N ASP A 85 2.23 -14.03 12.39
CA ASP A 85 2.13 -12.61 12.09
C ASP A 85 2.43 -12.37 10.62
N SER A 86 1.40 -12.01 9.84
CA SER A 86 1.46 -11.86 8.39
C SER A 86 1.23 -10.41 8.01
N GLU A 87 2.20 -9.83 7.29
CA GLU A 87 2.27 -8.40 7.06
C GLU A 87 2.10 -8.00 5.59
N GLY A 88 2.71 -8.72 4.67
CA GLY A 88 2.64 -8.39 3.26
C GLY A 88 2.01 -9.49 2.41
N LEU A 89 1.32 -9.08 1.36
CA LEU A 89 0.71 -9.95 0.36
C LEU A 89 1.08 -9.42 -1.03
N ALA A 90 1.46 -10.32 -1.95
CA ALA A 90 1.78 -9.95 -3.31
C ALA A 90 1.39 -11.05 -4.29
N GLN A 91 0.89 -10.70 -5.47
CA GLN A 91 0.44 -11.64 -6.48
C GLN A 91 1.17 -11.44 -7.81
N SER A 92 1.74 -12.52 -8.34
CA SER A 92 2.19 -12.61 -9.74
C SER A 92 1.19 -13.41 -10.57
N ASP A 93 1.44 -13.55 -11.88
CA ASP A 93 0.59 -14.37 -12.76
C ASP A 93 0.48 -15.83 -12.29
N LYS A 94 1.51 -16.35 -11.60
CA LYS A 94 1.61 -17.77 -11.23
C LYS A 94 1.51 -18.05 -9.76
N HIS A 95 1.89 -17.11 -8.91
CA HIS A 95 2.08 -17.35 -7.49
C HIS A 95 1.59 -16.20 -6.66
N MET A 96 1.14 -16.54 -5.46
CA MET A 96 0.86 -15.60 -4.39
C MET A 96 1.95 -15.74 -3.32
N PHE A 97 2.40 -14.61 -2.78
CA PHE A 97 3.48 -14.51 -1.81
C PHE A 97 3.00 -13.79 -0.56
N PHE A 98 3.56 -14.21 0.57
CA PHE A 98 3.21 -13.72 1.90
C PHE A 98 4.48 -13.39 2.66
N SER A 99 4.59 -12.21 3.25
CA SER A 99 5.64 -11.90 4.21
C SER A 99 5.15 -12.11 5.63
N TYR A 100 6.08 -12.48 6.49
CA TYR A 100 5.82 -12.78 7.90
C TYR A 100 6.88 -12.14 8.77
N GLU A 101 6.43 -11.68 9.95
CA GLU A 101 7.29 -11.25 11.04
C GLU A 101 7.72 -12.41 11.96
N GLY A 102 8.48 -12.08 12.99
CA GLY A 102 9.16 -13.05 13.84
C GLY A 102 10.56 -13.26 13.31
N PRO A 103 10.89 -14.35 12.57
CA PRO A 103 11.92 -14.23 11.55
C PRO A 103 11.31 -13.63 10.28
N ALA A 104 11.91 -12.54 9.75
CA ALA A 104 11.50 -11.96 8.49
C ALA A 104 11.64 -12.98 7.35
N GLU A 105 10.53 -13.43 6.80
CA GLU A 105 10.46 -14.48 5.78
C GLU A 105 9.40 -14.16 4.73
N VAL A 106 9.64 -14.62 3.49
CA VAL A 106 8.65 -14.61 2.42
C VAL A 106 8.35 -16.05 2.01
N TRP A 107 7.07 -16.38 1.89
CA TRP A 107 6.58 -17.70 1.52
C TRP A 107 5.65 -17.60 0.32
N ARG A 108 5.69 -18.61 -0.54
CA ARG A 108 4.69 -18.83 -1.58
C ARG A 108 3.45 -19.56 -1.01
N ALA A 109 2.32 -19.40 -1.68
CA ALA A 109 1.07 -20.08 -1.31
C ALA A 109 1.18 -21.63 -1.29
N ASP A 110 2.10 -22.20 -2.07
CA ASP A 110 2.38 -23.65 -2.10
C ASP A 110 3.24 -24.13 -0.90
N LYS A 111 3.44 -23.27 0.10
CA LYS A 111 4.27 -23.52 1.29
C LYS A 111 5.77 -23.58 1.03
N THR A 112 6.24 -23.06 -0.09
CA THR A 112 7.67 -22.90 -0.36
C THR A 112 8.17 -21.62 0.29
N ARG A 113 9.13 -21.73 1.19
CA ARG A 113 9.86 -20.58 1.77
C ARG A 113 10.94 -20.11 0.79
N LEU A 114 10.99 -18.82 0.53
CA LEU A 114 12.06 -18.21 -0.26
C LEU A 114 13.35 -18.11 0.55
N PRO A 115 14.54 -18.12 -0.09
CA PRO A 115 15.80 -17.77 0.56
C PRO A 115 15.69 -16.40 1.22
N ARG A 116 16.41 -16.20 2.33
CA ARG A 116 16.46 -14.92 3.06
C ARG A 116 17.63 -14.08 2.57
N HIS A 117 17.47 -12.75 2.53
CA HIS A 117 18.62 -11.85 2.49
C HIS A 117 19.35 -11.86 3.86
N PRO A 118 20.69 -11.71 3.92
CA PRO A 118 21.41 -11.64 5.20
C PRO A 118 20.81 -10.61 6.16
N ASP A 119 20.49 -9.42 5.71
CA ASP A 119 19.93 -8.33 6.53
C ASP A 119 18.60 -8.71 7.23
N PHE A 120 17.84 -9.68 6.69
CA PHE A 120 16.57 -10.10 7.30
C PHE A 120 16.77 -10.74 8.69
N ALA A 121 18.01 -11.18 9.01
CA ALA A 121 18.34 -11.70 10.31
C ALA A 121 18.47 -10.60 11.38
N ASP A 122 18.75 -9.38 10.94
CA ASP A 122 19.02 -8.23 11.82
C ASP A 122 17.77 -7.37 12.07
N TYR A 123 16.67 -7.64 11.36
CA TYR A 123 15.42 -6.94 11.60
C TYR A 123 14.78 -7.35 12.93
N PRO A 124 14.16 -6.39 13.64
CA PRO A 124 13.44 -6.70 14.86
C PRO A 124 12.30 -7.69 14.58
N PRO A 125 11.89 -8.46 15.60
CA PRO A 125 10.75 -9.39 15.46
C PRO A 125 9.43 -8.73 15.09
N ASN A 126 9.31 -7.42 15.28
CA ASN A 126 8.17 -6.60 14.88
C ASN A 126 8.69 -5.37 14.11
N GLY A 127 8.14 -5.09 12.94
CA GLY A 127 8.55 -4.01 12.03
C GLY A 127 9.55 -4.49 10.96
N SER A 128 9.43 -5.73 10.49
CA SER A 128 10.31 -6.30 9.47
C SER A 128 9.79 -6.04 8.04
N LEU A 129 9.40 -7.07 7.30
CA LEU A 129 8.98 -6.93 5.89
C LEU A 129 7.48 -6.65 5.78
N GLU A 130 7.07 -5.42 6.01
CA GLU A 130 5.66 -5.00 5.95
C GLU A 130 5.19 -4.80 4.50
N ALA A 131 5.97 -4.09 3.71
CA ALA A 131 5.62 -3.80 2.32
C ALA A 131 6.17 -4.88 1.39
N LEU A 132 5.27 -5.59 0.70
CA LEU A 132 5.60 -6.63 -0.29
C LEU A 132 4.81 -6.37 -1.57
N ALA A 133 5.48 -6.48 -2.73
CA ALA A 133 4.87 -6.31 -4.05
C ALA A 133 5.45 -7.32 -5.04
N ALA A 134 4.69 -7.67 -6.09
CA ALA A 134 5.13 -8.57 -7.14
C ALA A 134 4.82 -8.01 -8.53
N THR A 135 5.74 -8.20 -9.47
CA THR A 135 5.43 -8.04 -10.89
C THR A 135 4.75 -9.30 -11.44
N PRO A 136 4.05 -9.22 -12.57
CA PRO A 136 3.40 -10.37 -13.19
C PRO A 136 4.36 -11.55 -13.45
N ASP A 137 5.63 -11.28 -13.77
CA ASP A 137 6.65 -12.31 -14.03
C ASP A 137 7.18 -13.01 -12.76
N GLY A 138 6.81 -12.51 -11.56
CA GLY A 138 7.21 -13.09 -10.28
C GLY A 138 8.46 -12.46 -9.64
N THR A 139 8.94 -11.35 -10.17
CA THR A 139 9.92 -10.52 -9.45
C THR A 139 9.25 -9.87 -8.24
N LEU A 140 9.85 -10.01 -7.04
CA LEU A 140 9.30 -9.39 -5.83
C LEU A 140 10.07 -8.15 -5.44
N TYR A 141 9.37 -7.25 -4.76
CA TYR A 141 9.94 -6.09 -4.09
C TYR A 141 9.46 -6.08 -2.65
N ALA A 142 10.37 -5.77 -1.73
CA ALA A 142 10.06 -5.69 -0.31
C ALA A 142 10.75 -4.50 0.35
N LEU A 143 10.09 -3.89 1.33
CA LEU A 143 10.65 -2.87 2.19
C LEU A 143 10.34 -3.21 3.65
N PRO A 144 11.31 -2.97 4.57
CA PRO A 144 11.04 -3.10 5.99
C PRO A 144 10.30 -1.86 6.53
N GLU A 145 9.49 -2.04 7.57
CA GLU A 145 8.97 -0.92 8.34
C GLU A 145 10.09 -0.20 9.09
N GLN A 146 11.05 -0.95 9.63
CA GLN A 146 12.18 -0.41 10.39
C GLN A 146 13.49 -0.67 9.66
N SER A 147 14.30 0.39 9.51
CA SER A 147 15.59 0.37 8.81
C SER A 147 16.77 0.74 9.73
N GLY A 148 16.67 0.42 11.03
CA GLY A 148 17.70 0.70 12.04
C GLY A 148 17.49 2.03 12.78
N GLY A 149 17.73 3.17 12.18
CA GLY A 149 17.61 4.47 12.86
C GLY A 149 16.54 5.40 12.29
N ARG A 150 16.09 6.37 13.10
CA ARG A 150 15.05 7.35 12.71
C ARG A 150 15.38 8.21 11.47
N ARG A 151 16.60 8.22 11.01
CA ARG A 151 17.07 8.97 9.85
C ARG A 151 17.59 8.07 8.72
N GLN A 152 17.63 6.76 8.94
CA GLN A 152 18.10 5.83 7.93
C GLN A 152 17.04 5.64 6.84
N PRO A 153 17.42 5.62 5.57
CA PRO A 153 16.52 5.29 4.48
C PRO A 153 16.11 3.82 4.56
N PHE A 154 15.02 3.48 3.89
CA PHE A 154 14.55 2.11 3.81
C PHE A 154 15.17 1.43 2.58
N PRO A 155 15.85 0.27 2.73
CA PRO A 155 16.33 -0.49 1.58
C PRO A 155 15.15 -1.03 0.78
N ILE A 156 15.25 -0.95 -0.55
CA ILE A 156 14.32 -1.57 -1.48
C ILE A 156 14.97 -2.89 -1.92
N TYR A 157 14.42 -3.99 -1.43
CA TYR A 157 14.85 -5.33 -1.83
C TYR A 157 14.13 -5.77 -3.08
N ARG A 158 14.86 -6.47 -3.97
CA ARG A 158 14.30 -7.16 -5.13
C ARG A 158 14.68 -8.63 -5.07
N PHE A 159 13.71 -9.53 -5.17
CA PHE A 159 13.93 -10.96 -5.38
C PHE A 159 13.79 -11.30 -6.85
N PHE A 160 14.87 -11.78 -7.44
CA PHE A 160 14.93 -12.19 -8.84
C PHE A 160 15.91 -13.35 -9.01
N GLN A 161 15.59 -14.31 -9.85
CA GLN A 161 16.45 -15.48 -10.13
C GLN A 161 16.91 -16.24 -8.88
N GLY A 162 16.03 -16.34 -7.88
CA GLY A 162 16.28 -17.11 -6.66
C GLY A 162 17.07 -16.41 -5.57
N GLY A 163 17.35 -15.11 -5.69
CA GLY A 163 18.07 -14.33 -4.68
C GLY A 163 17.53 -12.92 -4.45
N TRP A 164 17.74 -12.41 -3.24
CA TRP A 164 17.45 -11.02 -2.88
C TRP A 164 18.66 -10.12 -3.12
N GLN A 165 18.43 -8.89 -3.52
CA GLN A 165 19.44 -7.84 -3.65
C GLN A 165 18.82 -6.48 -3.35
N ILE A 166 19.57 -5.57 -2.74
CA ILE A 166 19.17 -4.18 -2.58
C ILE A 166 19.37 -3.46 -3.91
N ILE A 167 18.32 -2.87 -4.44
CA ILE A 167 18.34 -2.14 -5.72
C ILE A 167 18.30 -0.62 -5.53
N GLY A 168 17.95 -0.14 -4.35
CA GLY A 168 17.84 1.28 -4.06
C GLY A 168 17.53 1.55 -2.59
N LEU A 169 17.47 2.82 -2.26
CA LEU A 169 17.17 3.31 -0.92
C LEU A 169 16.03 4.32 -1.00
N LEU A 170 14.91 4.04 -0.34
CA LEU A 170 13.82 4.99 -0.18
C LEU A 170 14.16 6.01 0.91
N PRO A 171 14.36 7.30 0.60
CA PRO A 171 14.63 8.31 1.61
C PRO A 171 13.51 8.40 2.64
N ARG A 172 13.90 8.45 3.92
CA ARG A 172 12.96 8.63 5.03
C ARG A 172 12.58 10.11 5.17
N HIS A 173 11.32 10.43 4.95
CA HIS A 173 10.80 11.78 5.09
C HIS A 173 9.85 11.88 6.30
N GLY A 174 10.35 12.42 7.41
CA GLY A 174 9.59 12.56 8.65
C GLY A 174 9.36 11.22 9.37
N PRO A 175 8.26 11.08 10.11
CA PRO A 175 7.99 9.90 10.95
C PRO A 175 7.30 8.74 10.19
N PHE A 176 7.09 8.87 8.90
CA PHE A 176 6.40 7.87 8.09
C PHE A 176 7.24 6.61 7.92
N LEU A 177 6.59 5.45 8.01
CA LEU A 177 7.14 4.11 7.89
C LEU A 177 6.40 3.35 6.79
N PRO A 178 7.10 2.56 5.93
CA PRO A 178 6.44 1.67 4.99
C PRO A 178 5.52 0.68 5.71
N ALA A 179 4.31 0.48 5.19
CA ALA A 179 3.32 -0.44 5.73
C ALA A 179 2.70 -1.34 4.66
N GLY A 180 2.74 -0.95 3.39
CA GLY A 180 2.25 -1.76 2.29
C GLY A 180 2.85 -1.32 0.97
N ALA A 181 2.86 -2.20 -0.03
CA ALA A 181 3.31 -1.87 -1.37
C ALA A 181 2.59 -2.71 -2.42
N ASP A 182 2.53 -2.17 -3.65
CA ASP A 182 2.09 -2.92 -4.82
C ASP A 182 2.69 -2.33 -6.11
N ILE A 183 2.65 -3.11 -7.20
CA ILE A 183 3.08 -2.69 -8.53
C ILE A 183 1.88 -2.21 -9.34
N GLY A 184 1.93 -0.95 -9.75
CA GLY A 184 0.91 -0.42 -10.64
C GLY A 184 0.98 -0.98 -12.07
N PRO A 185 -0.11 -0.83 -12.86
CA PRO A 185 -0.18 -1.34 -14.24
C PRO A 185 0.90 -0.77 -15.15
N GLU A 186 1.46 0.39 -14.81
CA GLU A 186 2.58 1.01 -15.53
C GLU A 186 3.97 0.53 -15.06
N GLY A 187 4.03 -0.49 -14.18
CA GLY A 187 5.27 -1.10 -13.69
C GLY A 187 6.02 -0.28 -12.63
N ARG A 188 5.39 0.72 -12.03
CA ARG A 188 5.97 1.49 -10.91
C ARG A 188 5.60 0.87 -9.57
N LEU A 189 6.48 1.02 -8.59
CA LEU A 189 6.25 0.58 -7.22
C LEU A 189 5.54 1.69 -6.45
N TYR A 190 4.35 1.37 -5.93
CA TYR A 190 3.59 2.20 -5.02
C TYR A 190 3.86 1.73 -3.59
N ILE A 191 4.07 2.68 -2.69
CA ILE A 191 4.39 2.41 -1.29
C ILE A 191 3.43 3.21 -0.43
N LEU A 192 2.66 2.51 0.39
CA LEU A 192 1.89 3.07 1.48
C LEU A 192 2.81 3.23 2.69
N GLU A 193 2.79 4.41 3.27
CA GLU A 193 3.49 4.71 4.51
C GLU A 193 2.52 5.24 5.54
N ARG A 194 2.70 4.89 6.79
CA ARG A 194 1.92 5.37 7.92
C ARG A 194 2.77 6.10 8.95
N ALA A 195 2.13 7.02 9.67
CA ALA A 195 2.74 7.69 10.81
C ALA A 195 1.67 7.90 11.90
N PHE A 196 2.02 7.55 13.13
CA PHE A 196 1.17 7.81 14.29
C PHE A 196 1.51 9.14 14.94
N PHE A 197 0.48 9.93 15.23
CA PHE A 197 0.56 11.19 15.94
C PHE A 197 -0.44 11.21 17.11
N LEU A 198 -0.27 12.15 18.03
CA LEU A 198 -1.20 12.33 19.17
C LEU A 198 -2.69 12.41 18.77
N LEU A 199 -2.96 12.88 17.57
CA LEU A 199 -4.32 13.04 17.03
C LEU A 199 -4.79 11.85 16.18
N GLY A 200 -3.99 10.79 16.01
CA GLY A 200 -4.31 9.61 15.21
C GLY A 200 -3.34 9.37 14.05
N PHE A 201 -3.69 8.45 13.17
CA PHE A 201 -2.86 8.06 12.05
C PHE A 201 -2.90 9.08 10.91
N ARG A 202 -1.80 9.13 10.16
CA ARG A 202 -1.66 9.78 8.86
C ARG A 202 -1.09 8.78 7.89
N SER A 203 -1.56 8.83 6.66
CA SER A 203 -1.06 7.98 5.57
C SER A 203 -0.40 8.84 4.50
N ARG A 204 0.59 8.25 3.83
CA ARG A 204 1.23 8.82 2.66
C ARG A 204 1.40 7.72 1.61
N ILE A 205 1.19 8.06 0.35
CA ILE A 205 1.46 7.17 -0.78
C ILE A 205 2.55 7.79 -1.62
N ARG A 206 3.62 7.03 -1.86
CA ARG A 206 4.70 7.39 -2.78
C ARG A 206 4.79 6.39 -3.92
N ARG A 207 5.24 6.88 -5.09
CA ARG A 207 5.45 6.09 -6.30
C ARG A 207 6.89 6.18 -6.75
N ILE A 208 7.52 5.05 -7.09
CA ILE A 208 8.92 4.93 -7.50
C ILE A 208 8.99 4.33 -8.90
N ASN A 209 9.87 4.89 -9.73
CA ASN A 209 10.27 4.26 -10.98
C ASN A 209 11.35 3.20 -10.70
N LEU A 210 11.05 1.94 -10.97
CA LEU A 210 11.96 0.81 -10.73
C LEU A 210 13.17 0.76 -11.68
N GLU A 211 13.13 1.49 -12.80
CA GLU A 211 14.30 1.67 -13.67
C GLU A 211 15.35 2.61 -13.05
N ASN A 212 14.91 3.51 -12.16
CA ASN A 212 15.79 4.39 -11.40
C ASN A 212 15.33 4.48 -9.93
N PRO A 213 15.51 3.41 -9.14
CA PRO A 213 14.96 3.28 -7.79
C PRO A 213 15.61 4.24 -6.76
N ASN A 214 16.71 4.90 -7.11
CA ASN A 214 17.35 5.93 -6.29
C ASN A 214 16.92 7.36 -6.66
N ALA A 215 16.06 7.54 -7.67
CA ALA A 215 15.44 8.83 -7.93
C ALA A 215 14.49 9.22 -6.80
N GLU A 216 14.19 10.50 -6.71
CA GLU A 216 13.21 10.99 -5.74
C GLU A 216 11.84 10.33 -6.00
N ALA A 217 11.28 9.75 -4.94
CA ALA A 217 9.96 9.15 -5.00
C ALA A 217 8.87 10.23 -5.09
N GLU A 218 7.98 10.09 -6.05
CA GLU A 218 6.84 10.98 -6.23
C GLU A 218 5.84 10.78 -5.08
N THR A 219 5.47 11.86 -4.39
CA THR A 219 4.40 11.81 -3.38
C THR A 219 3.05 12.03 -4.05
N LEU A 220 2.19 11.02 -4.02
CA LEU A 220 0.86 11.06 -4.61
C LEU A 220 -0.22 11.53 -3.63
N LEU A 221 -0.05 11.21 -2.33
CA LEU A 221 -1.00 11.55 -1.27
C LEU A 221 -0.26 11.76 0.05
N THR A 222 -0.72 12.72 0.83
CA THR A 222 -0.42 12.80 2.26
C THR A 222 -1.66 13.27 2.98
N THR A 223 -2.25 12.41 3.83
CA THR A 223 -3.47 12.74 4.56
C THR A 223 -3.20 13.59 5.78
N GLY A 224 -4.20 14.35 6.23
CA GLY A 224 -4.24 14.90 7.58
C GLY A 224 -4.40 13.79 8.63
N PRO A 225 -4.21 14.10 9.94
CA PRO A 225 -4.48 13.13 10.99
C PRO A 225 -5.97 12.76 11.03
N ARG A 226 -6.27 11.47 11.25
CA ARG A 226 -7.63 10.92 11.38
C ARG A 226 -8.51 11.05 10.12
N VAL A 227 -7.95 11.34 8.96
CA VAL A 227 -8.71 11.26 7.69
C VAL A 227 -9.13 9.82 7.44
N HIS A 228 -8.20 8.88 7.62
CA HIS A 228 -8.43 7.44 7.65
C HIS A 228 -7.95 6.87 8.97
N ASP A 229 -8.30 5.61 9.23
CA ASP A 229 -7.72 4.86 10.33
C ASP A 229 -6.30 4.35 9.96
N ASN A 230 -5.77 3.38 10.64
CA ASN A 230 -4.44 2.81 10.47
C ASN A 230 -4.34 2.02 9.15
N LEU A 231 -4.18 2.73 8.02
CA LEU A 231 -4.03 2.07 6.71
C LEU A 231 -2.70 1.33 6.62
N GLU A 232 -2.74 0.02 6.34
CA GLU A 232 -1.59 -0.86 6.24
C GLU A 232 -1.50 -1.60 4.90
N GLY A 233 -2.63 -2.09 4.37
CA GLY A 233 -2.64 -2.77 3.07
C GLY A 233 -2.88 -1.82 1.90
N LEU A 234 -2.21 -2.07 0.77
CA LEU A 234 -2.35 -1.35 -0.50
C LEU A 234 -2.38 -2.33 -1.67
N ALA A 235 -3.41 -2.24 -2.50
CA ALA A 235 -3.48 -2.88 -3.81
C ALA A 235 -3.66 -1.82 -4.91
N VAL A 236 -2.91 -1.95 -6.00
CA VAL A 236 -2.98 -1.07 -7.18
C VAL A 236 -3.42 -1.89 -8.38
N TRP A 237 -4.51 -1.50 -9.01
CA TRP A 237 -5.12 -2.26 -10.09
C TRP A 237 -5.66 -1.35 -11.19
N GLN A 238 -5.97 -1.92 -12.35
CA GLN A 238 -6.54 -1.17 -13.46
C GLN A 238 -8.02 -1.53 -13.64
N SER A 239 -8.88 -0.52 -13.73
CA SER A 239 -10.28 -0.70 -14.07
C SER A 239 -10.45 -1.16 -15.52
N HIS A 240 -11.63 -1.67 -15.91
CA HIS A 240 -11.90 -2.08 -17.27
C HIS A 240 -11.80 -0.92 -18.28
N SER A 241 -12.01 0.30 -17.84
CA SER A 241 -11.88 1.51 -18.67
C SER A 241 -10.45 2.08 -18.70
N GLY A 242 -9.50 1.48 -17.98
CA GLY A 242 -8.09 1.89 -17.96
C GLY A 242 -7.70 2.84 -16.82
N ALA A 243 -8.60 3.15 -15.87
CA ALA A 243 -8.21 3.94 -14.70
C ALA A 243 -7.27 3.15 -13.79
N THR A 244 -6.20 3.77 -13.32
CA THR A 244 -5.37 3.20 -12.25
C THR A 244 -6.02 3.49 -10.91
N CYS A 245 -6.41 2.45 -10.22
CA CYS A 245 -7.14 2.47 -8.96
C CYS A 245 -6.29 1.95 -7.82
N LEU A 246 -6.46 2.52 -6.63
CA LEU A 246 -5.80 2.10 -5.40
C LEU A 246 -6.87 1.71 -4.40
N THR A 247 -6.75 0.52 -3.84
CA THR A 247 -7.60 0.04 -2.74
C THR A 247 -6.73 -0.20 -1.52
N LEU A 248 -7.11 0.40 -0.40
CA LEU A 248 -6.39 0.32 0.86
C LEU A 248 -7.28 -0.30 1.92
N VAL A 249 -6.69 -0.97 2.90
CA VAL A 249 -7.39 -1.49 4.09
C VAL A 249 -6.71 -1.01 5.36
N SER A 250 -7.51 -0.83 6.41
CA SER A 250 -7.00 -0.42 7.71
C SER A 250 -7.01 -1.57 8.71
N ASP A 251 -5.97 -1.60 9.52
CA ASP A 251 -5.89 -2.39 10.74
C ASP A 251 -6.64 -1.68 11.87
N ASN A 252 -7.56 -2.37 12.51
CA ASN A 252 -8.26 -1.88 13.70
C ASN A 252 -7.56 -2.29 15.00
N ASN A 253 -6.40 -2.94 14.96
CA ASN A 253 -5.65 -3.45 16.12
C ASN A 253 -6.56 -4.23 17.10
N PHE A 254 -7.70 -4.75 16.63
CA PHE A 254 -8.77 -5.33 17.46
C PHE A 254 -9.25 -4.40 18.61
N LEU A 255 -9.16 -3.09 18.42
CA LEU A 255 -9.59 -2.06 19.36
C LEU A 255 -10.93 -1.46 18.94
N ALA A 256 -11.87 -1.37 19.86
CA ALA A 256 -13.22 -0.85 19.59
C ALA A 256 -13.26 0.63 19.11
N ILE A 257 -12.18 1.36 19.32
CA ILE A 257 -12.04 2.77 18.88
C ILE A 257 -11.46 2.92 17.48
N GLN A 258 -10.95 1.83 16.90
CA GLN A 258 -10.41 1.80 15.55
C GLN A 258 -11.35 1.05 14.60
N ARG A 259 -11.26 1.33 13.32
CA ARG A 259 -12.15 0.77 12.30
C ARG A 259 -11.37 -0.10 11.34
N THR A 260 -11.98 -1.21 10.93
CA THR A 260 -11.59 -1.90 9.72
C THR A 260 -12.35 -1.25 8.56
N GLU A 261 -11.64 -0.55 7.69
CA GLU A 261 -12.24 0.13 6.54
C GLU A 261 -11.48 -0.20 5.24
N MET A 262 -12.19 -0.17 4.13
CA MET A 262 -11.63 -0.18 2.79
C MET A 262 -11.75 1.24 2.22
N VAL A 263 -10.63 1.77 1.73
CA VAL A 263 -10.55 3.12 1.15
C VAL A 263 -10.11 3.02 -0.29
N GLU A 264 -10.74 3.77 -1.19
CA GLU A 264 -10.44 3.70 -2.62
C GLU A 264 -10.11 5.08 -3.18
N TYR A 265 -9.04 5.11 -3.98
CA TYR A 265 -8.58 6.26 -4.76
C TYR A 265 -8.38 5.85 -6.22
N ALA A 266 -8.29 6.84 -7.10
CA ALA A 266 -7.85 6.66 -8.49
C ALA A 266 -6.83 7.72 -8.87
N LEU A 267 -5.89 7.39 -9.77
CA LEU A 267 -4.97 8.37 -10.33
C LEU A 267 -5.75 9.41 -11.14
N THR A 268 -5.63 10.68 -10.75
CA THR A 268 -6.33 11.80 -11.40
C THR A 268 -5.95 11.91 -12.87
N GLU A 269 -4.71 11.65 -13.23
CA GLU A 269 -4.22 11.67 -14.61
C GLU A 269 -4.95 10.67 -15.52
N THR A 270 -5.26 9.45 -15.03
CA THR A 270 -6.00 8.44 -15.80
C THR A 270 -7.46 8.81 -15.95
N LEU A 271 -8.10 9.37 -14.93
CA LEU A 271 -9.47 9.87 -14.97
C LEU A 271 -9.60 11.06 -15.94
N ALA A 272 -8.64 11.98 -15.93
CA ALA A 272 -8.59 13.12 -16.84
C ALA A 272 -8.43 12.67 -18.30
N GLY A 273 -7.78 11.52 -18.55
CA GLY A 273 -7.66 10.87 -19.85
C GLY A 273 -8.94 10.18 -20.34
N GLY A 274 -10.03 10.20 -19.55
CA GLY A 274 -11.34 9.63 -19.90
C GLY A 274 -11.60 8.23 -19.35
N ALA A 275 -10.65 7.63 -18.61
CA ALA A 275 -10.88 6.39 -17.89
C ALA A 275 -11.87 6.61 -16.73
N ARG A 276 -12.54 5.54 -16.28
CA ARG A 276 -13.53 5.59 -15.20
C ARG A 276 -13.13 4.62 -14.09
N TYR A 277 -13.55 4.98 -12.89
CA TYR A 277 -13.57 4.06 -11.78
C TYR A 277 -14.86 3.23 -11.86
N ASP A 278 -14.80 1.95 -12.11
CA ASP A 278 -15.91 1.00 -12.32
C ASP A 278 -15.87 -0.20 -11.36
#